data_dd8934f864da36db3cf3fea7a096ed35
#
_entry.id   dd8934f864da36db3cf3fea7a096ed35
#
_cell.length_a   1.000
_cell.length_b   1.000
_cell.length_c   1.000
_cell.angle_alpha   90.00
_cell.angle_beta   90.00
_cell.angle_gamma   90.00
#
_symmetry.space_group_name_H-M   'P 1'
#
loop_
_entity.id
_entity.type
_entity.pdbx_description
1 polymer ?
#
loop_
_entity_poly.entity_id
_entity_poly.type
_entity_poly.pdbx_seq_one_letter_code
_entity_poly.pdbx_strand_id
1 'polypeptide(L)'
;MDNSVQKQSSELAKSRKKLKEAEKRIAELDRLFTRLYEDNVSGEISDERFAMMSAGYEDEQKKLRATVAELNAFIESAEKKSADVTAFIKVVQKYEHITELTPEIMHELIEKIVVHAPDKSSGHRTQEIEIHYRFDIAITTAVADSMKYDKKRKVA
;
A
#
# COMPACT_ATOMS: atom_id res chain seq x y z
N MET A 1 -5.32 -20.23 -3.98
CA MET A 1 -4.61 -18.95 -4.11
C MET A 1 -5.52 -17.72 -4.21
N ASP A 2 -6.82 -17.88 -4.43
CA ASP A 2 -7.72 -16.74 -4.68
C ASP A 2 -8.20 -15.93 -3.47
N ASN A 3 -8.14 -16.46 -2.27
CA ASN A 3 -8.85 -15.87 -1.13
C ASN A 3 -8.20 -14.56 -0.59
N SER A 4 -6.88 -14.41 -0.69
CA SER A 4 -6.19 -13.21 -0.20
C SER A 4 -6.34 -12.02 -1.15
N VAL A 5 -6.25 -12.25 -2.45
CA VAL A 5 -6.42 -11.22 -3.48
C VAL A 5 -7.87 -10.70 -3.52
N GLN A 6 -8.84 -11.61 -3.44
CA GLN A 6 -10.26 -11.23 -3.35
C GLN A 6 -10.56 -10.45 -2.09
N LYS A 7 -9.99 -10.85 -0.95
CA LYS A 7 -10.15 -10.12 0.32
C LYS A 7 -9.58 -8.71 0.22
N GLN A 8 -8.38 -8.56 -0.32
CA GLN A 8 -7.72 -7.26 -0.49
C GLN A 8 -8.49 -6.34 -1.45
N SER A 9 -8.97 -6.87 -2.57
CA SER A 9 -9.83 -6.14 -3.51
C SER A 9 -11.15 -5.69 -2.86
N SER A 10 -11.78 -6.55 -2.06
CA SER A 10 -12.99 -6.22 -1.31
C SER A 10 -12.75 -5.13 -0.26
N GLU A 11 -11.64 -5.18 0.46
CA GLU A 11 -11.26 -4.15 1.44
C GLU A 11 -11.01 -2.81 0.78
N LEU A 12 -10.32 -2.79 -0.36
CA LEU A 12 -10.08 -1.59 -1.15
C LEU A 12 -11.40 -0.96 -1.63
N ALA A 13 -12.32 -1.77 -2.15
CA ALA A 13 -13.65 -1.31 -2.58
C ALA A 13 -14.47 -0.72 -1.41
N LYS A 14 -14.42 -1.36 -0.24
CA LYS A 14 -15.07 -0.84 0.99
C LYS A 14 -14.46 0.48 1.43
N SER A 15 -13.13 0.60 1.38
CA SER A 15 -12.42 1.83 1.76
C SER A 15 -12.77 2.99 0.83
N ARG A 16 -12.82 2.77 -0.48
CA ARG A 16 -13.27 3.78 -1.45
C ARG A 16 -14.72 4.22 -1.22
N LYS A 17 -15.62 3.27 -0.87
CA LYS A 17 -17.01 3.60 -0.53
C LYS A 17 -17.08 4.48 0.72
N LYS A 18 -16.37 4.10 1.79
CA LYS A 18 -16.30 4.89 3.04
C LYS A 18 -15.72 6.29 2.79
N LEU A 19 -14.69 6.39 1.97
CA LEU A 19 -14.09 7.68 1.58
C LEU A 19 -15.14 8.59 0.95
N LYS A 20 -15.85 8.10 -0.05
CA LYS A 20 -16.90 8.86 -0.72
C LYS A 20 -18.05 9.27 0.21
N GLU A 21 -18.42 8.41 1.14
CA GLU A 21 -19.44 8.71 2.17
C GLU A 21 -18.96 9.80 3.12
N ALA A 22 -17.69 9.74 3.58
CA ALA A 22 -17.10 10.75 4.45
C ALA A 22 -16.98 12.12 3.76
N GLU A 23 -16.51 12.16 2.51
CA GLU A 23 -16.44 13.39 1.71
C GLU A 23 -17.82 14.00 1.47
N LYS A 24 -18.83 13.17 1.16
CA LYS A 24 -20.22 13.62 1.01
C LYS A 24 -20.72 14.23 2.32
N ARG A 25 -20.43 13.61 3.46
CA ARG A 25 -20.87 14.12 4.78
C ARG A 25 -20.18 15.43 5.13
N ILE A 26 -18.90 15.59 4.81
CA ILE A 26 -18.18 16.86 4.99
C ILE A 26 -18.89 17.97 4.19
N ALA A 27 -19.17 17.74 2.92
CA ALA A 27 -19.87 18.72 2.07
C ALA A 27 -21.31 19.03 2.57
N GLU A 28 -21.99 18.07 3.18
CA GLU A 28 -23.29 18.28 3.82
C GLU A 28 -23.15 19.17 5.07
N LEU A 29 -22.14 18.91 5.91
CA LEU A 29 -21.85 19.72 7.10
C LEU A 29 -21.53 21.17 6.72
N ASP A 30 -20.77 21.42 5.65
CA ASP A 30 -20.52 22.77 5.14
C ASP A 30 -21.81 23.51 4.79
N ARG A 31 -22.75 22.82 4.14
CA ARG A 31 -24.06 23.39 3.79
C ARG A 31 -24.92 23.65 5.04
N LEU A 32 -24.91 22.72 5.98
CA LEU A 32 -25.63 22.85 7.26
C LEU A 32 -25.07 24.01 8.09
N PHE A 33 -23.76 24.19 8.09
CA PHE A 33 -23.10 25.31 8.76
C PHE A 33 -23.50 26.65 8.15
N THR A 34 -23.52 26.75 6.82
CA THR A 34 -23.96 27.95 6.11
C THR A 34 -25.38 28.32 6.50
N ARG A 35 -26.30 27.34 6.48
CA ARG A 35 -27.69 27.57 6.88
C ARG A 35 -27.83 27.97 8.33
N LEU A 36 -27.11 27.30 9.23
CA LEU A 36 -27.08 27.60 10.66
C LEU A 36 -26.64 29.06 10.91
N TYR A 37 -25.64 29.52 10.13
CA TYR A 37 -25.19 30.92 10.19
C TYR A 37 -26.28 31.90 9.73
N GLU A 38 -26.96 31.59 8.63
CA GLU A 38 -28.07 32.41 8.11
C GLU A 38 -29.22 32.51 9.12
N ASP A 39 -29.61 31.37 9.72
CA ASP A 39 -30.66 31.29 10.75
C ASP A 39 -30.28 32.08 12.03
N ASN A 40 -29.01 32.11 12.41
CA ASN A 40 -28.52 32.92 13.53
C ASN A 40 -28.55 34.42 13.21
N VAL A 41 -28.08 34.81 12.02
CA VAL A 41 -28.09 36.23 11.59
C VAL A 41 -29.53 36.77 11.46
N SER A 42 -30.49 35.93 11.04
CA SER A 42 -31.91 36.31 10.97
C SER A 42 -32.59 36.34 12.32
N GLY A 43 -31.94 35.85 13.38
CA GLY A 43 -32.49 35.79 14.72
C GLY A 43 -33.43 34.60 14.99
N GLU A 44 -33.49 33.67 14.06
CA GLU A 44 -34.28 32.40 14.24
C GLU A 44 -33.66 31.47 15.27
N ILE A 45 -32.32 31.58 15.46
CA ILE A 45 -31.55 30.77 16.41
C ILE A 45 -30.76 31.72 17.32
N SER A 46 -30.73 31.47 18.62
CA SER A 46 -29.92 32.23 19.58
C SER A 46 -28.43 31.97 19.40
N ASP A 47 -27.60 32.92 19.79
CA ASP A 47 -26.14 32.84 19.73
C ASP A 47 -25.61 31.63 20.52
N GLU A 48 -26.21 31.32 21.67
CA GLU A 48 -25.83 30.15 22.48
C GLU A 48 -26.07 28.84 21.72
N ARG A 49 -27.21 28.75 21.05
CA ARG A 49 -27.57 27.55 20.28
C ARG A 49 -26.75 27.42 19.03
N PHE A 50 -26.47 28.56 18.38
CA PHE A 50 -25.53 28.61 17.24
C PHE A 50 -24.15 28.10 17.64
N ALA A 51 -23.56 28.61 18.75
CA ALA A 51 -22.25 28.22 19.22
C ALA A 51 -22.19 26.70 19.55
N MET A 52 -23.24 26.16 20.21
CA MET A 52 -23.30 24.74 20.53
C MET A 52 -23.36 23.85 19.29
N MET A 53 -24.20 24.20 18.31
CA MET A 53 -24.35 23.43 17.08
C MET A 53 -23.14 23.55 16.17
N SER A 54 -22.53 24.75 16.05
CA SER A 54 -21.29 24.98 15.32
C SER A 54 -20.15 24.13 15.84
N ALA A 55 -19.95 24.09 17.15
CA ALA A 55 -18.94 23.24 17.78
C ALA A 55 -19.14 21.76 17.45
N GLY A 56 -20.40 21.31 17.43
CA GLY A 56 -20.73 19.94 17.04
C GLY A 56 -20.38 19.61 15.58
N TYR A 57 -20.69 20.52 14.66
CA TYR A 57 -20.35 20.35 13.24
C TYR A 57 -18.85 20.39 13.00
N GLU A 58 -18.12 21.28 13.66
CA GLU A 58 -16.66 21.37 13.57
C GLU A 58 -15.98 20.10 14.09
N ASP A 59 -16.44 19.57 15.22
CA ASP A 59 -15.88 18.32 15.79
C ASP A 59 -16.16 17.11 14.87
N GLU A 60 -17.37 16.99 14.32
CA GLU A 60 -17.70 15.94 13.36
C GLU A 60 -16.84 16.08 12.08
N GLN A 61 -16.71 17.30 11.56
CA GLN A 61 -15.92 17.56 10.36
C GLN A 61 -14.43 17.23 10.57
N LYS A 62 -13.89 17.57 11.74
CA LYS A 62 -12.50 17.26 12.10
C LYS A 62 -12.26 15.74 12.12
N LYS A 63 -13.18 14.97 12.72
CA LYS A 63 -13.11 13.50 12.73
C LYS A 63 -13.20 12.90 11.33
N LEU A 64 -14.12 13.41 10.51
CA LEU A 64 -14.26 12.96 9.13
C LEU A 64 -13.04 13.26 8.28
N ARG A 65 -12.44 14.44 8.43
CA ARG A 65 -11.19 14.81 7.70
C ARG A 65 -10.02 13.90 8.08
N ALA A 66 -9.89 13.53 9.34
CA ALA A 66 -8.89 12.55 9.78
C ALA A 66 -9.14 11.18 9.12
N THR A 67 -10.40 10.70 9.13
CA THR A 67 -10.79 9.45 8.47
C THR A 67 -10.50 9.48 6.96
N VAL A 68 -10.77 10.60 6.28
CA VAL A 68 -10.46 10.80 4.85
C VAL A 68 -8.97 10.67 4.60
N ALA A 69 -8.13 11.30 5.45
CA ALA A 69 -6.68 11.21 5.32
C ALA A 69 -6.15 9.77 5.48
N GLU A 70 -6.66 9.04 6.49
CA GLU A 70 -6.30 7.64 6.71
C GLU A 70 -6.73 6.73 5.55
N LEU A 71 -7.96 6.91 5.05
CA LEU A 71 -8.48 6.14 3.93
C LEU A 71 -7.70 6.39 2.64
N ASN A 72 -7.34 7.66 2.35
CA ASN A 72 -6.53 8.02 1.20
C ASN A 72 -5.14 7.37 1.27
N ALA A 73 -4.47 7.45 2.42
CA ALA A 73 -3.16 6.81 2.61
C ALA A 73 -3.23 5.28 2.43
N PHE A 74 -4.28 4.64 2.93
CA PHE A 74 -4.50 3.21 2.76
C PHE A 74 -4.72 2.85 1.28
N ILE A 75 -5.60 3.59 0.58
CA ILE A 75 -5.91 3.36 -0.84
C ILE A 75 -4.65 3.52 -1.69
N GLU A 76 -3.90 4.61 -1.51
CA GLU A 76 -2.65 4.88 -2.24
C GLU A 76 -1.62 3.77 -2.03
N SER A 77 -1.43 3.32 -0.78
CA SER A 77 -0.53 2.21 -0.48
C SER A 77 -0.96 0.90 -1.15
N ALA A 78 -2.27 0.61 -1.15
CA ALA A 78 -2.80 -0.61 -1.76
C ALA A 78 -2.69 -0.58 -3.29
N GLU A 79 -2.94 0.58 -3.91
CA GLU A 79 -2.81 0.79 -5.35
C GLU A 79 -1.36 0.67 -5.81
N LYS A 80 -0.42 1.26 -5.07
CA LYS A 80 1.02 1.14 -5.33
C LYS A 80 1.45 -0.32 -5.30
N LYS A 81 1.10 -1.06 -4.25
CA LYS A 81 1.42 -2.50 -4.15
C LYS A 81 0.83 -3.30 -5.32
N SER A 82 -0.39 -3.01 -5.74
CA SER A 82 -1.03 -3.67 -6.88
C SER A 82 -0.32 -3.36 -8.19
N ALA A 83 0.12 -2.12 -8.40
CA ALA A 83 0.89 -1.71 -9.57
C ALA A 83 2.25 -2.40 -9.63
N ASP A 84 2.96 -2.47 -8.48
CA ASP A 84 4.26 -3.15 -8.35
C ASP A 84 4.13 -4.65 -8.68
N VAL A 85 3.11 -5.33 -8.16
CA VAL A 85 2.82 -6.74 -8.47
C VAL A 85 2.55 -6.92 -9.96
N THR A 86 1.75 -6.04 -10.56
CA THR A 86 1.44 -6.12 -12.01
C THR A 86 2.68 -5.90 -12.86
N ALA A 87 3.54 -4.95 -12.50
CA ALA A 87 4.81 -4.70 -13.17
C ALA A 87 5.73 -5.91 -13.08
N PHE A 88 5.85 -6.50 -11.89
CA PHE A 88 6.63 -7.73 -11.67
C PHE A 88 6.14 -8.90 -12.52
N ILE A 89 4.83 -9.15 -12.55
CA ILE A 89 4.26 -10.24 -13.37
C ILE A 89 4.60 -10.06 -14.85
N LYS A 90 4.52 -8.82 -15.37
CA LYS A 90 4.91 -8.53 -16.76
C LYS A 90 6.39 -8.84 -17.03
N VAL A 91 7.25 -8.51 -16.09
CA VAL A 91 8.69 -8.77 -16.21
C VAL A 91 8.95 -10.29 -16.14
N VAL A 92 8.32 -11.01 -15.20
CA VAL A 92 8.45 -12.47 -15.09
C VAL A 92 7.95 -13.16 -16.36
N GLN A 93 6.81 -12.73 -16.91
CA GLN A 93 6.26 -13.30 -18.16
C GLN A 93 7.19 -13.06 -19.36
N LYS A 94 7.88 -11.90 -19.41
CA LYS A 94 8.87 -11.61 -20.45
C LYS A 94 10.06 -12.57 -20.42
N TYR A 95 10.38 -13.09 -19.22
CA TYR A 95 11.53 -13.96 -18.95
C TYR A 95 11.14 -15.35 -18.48
N GLU A 96 10.07 -15.94 -19.06
CA GLU A 96 9.52 -17.23 -18.67
C GLU A 96 10.55 -18.39 -18.73
N HIS A 97 11.60 -18.24 -19.56
CA HIS A 97 12.71 -19.19 -19.66
C HIS A 97 14.06 -18.46 -19.62
N ILE A 98 14.50 -18.07 -18.42
CA ILE A 98 15.85 -17.52 -18.23
C ILE A 98 16.85 -18.70 -18.28
N THR A 99 17.52 -18.87 -19.41
CA THR A 99 18.61 -19.82 -19.55
C THR A 99 19.96 -19.22 -19.20
N GLU A 100 20.07 -17.89 -19.31
CA GLU A 100 21.29 -17.12 -19.03
C GLU A 100 20.93 -15.78 -18.39
N LEU A 101 21.70 -15.39 -17.36
CA LEU A 101 21.50 -14.11 -16.67
C LEU A 101 22.21 -12.99 -17.43
N THR A 102 21.48 -12.28 -18.27
CA THR A 102 22.05 -11.14 -19.03
C THR A 102 22.07 -9.85 -18.21
N PRO A 103 22.93 -8.87 -18.55
CA PRO A 103 22.94 -7.57 -17.91
C PRO A 103 21.58 -6.85 -17.94
N GLU A 104 20.83 -7.00 -19.00
CA GLU A 104 19.50 -6.41 -19.16
C GLU A 104 18.52 -6.97 -18.12
N ILE A 105 18.53 -8.30 -17.92
CA ILE A 105 17.69 -8.98 -16.93
C ILE A 105 18.08 -8.51 -15.53
N MET A 106 19.37 -8.41 -15.25
CA MET A 106 19.85 -7.91 -13.95
C MET A 106 19.40 -6.48 -13.69
N HIS A 107 19.55 -5.59 -14.67
CA HIS A 107 19.09 -4.18 -14.52
C HIS A 107 17.58 -4.04 -14.37
N GLU A 108 16.79 -4.92 -14.96
CA GLU A 108 15.33 -4.87 -14.88
C GLU A 108 14.79 -5.41 -13.55
N LEU A 109 15.44 -6.42 -12.97
CA LEU A 109 14.98 -7.11 -11.75
C LEU A 109 15.66 -6.64 -10.48
N ILE A 110 16.95 -6.27 -10.52
CA ILE A 110 17.77 -6.03 -9.35
C ILE A 110 18.01 -4.53 -9.17
N GLU A 111 17.74 -4.04 -7.96
CA GLU A 111 18.04 -2.67 -7.58
C GLU A 111 19.50 -2.51 -7.16
N LYS A 112 19.94 -3.39 -6.24
CA LYS A 112 21.33 -3.44 -5.78
C LYS A 112 21.69 -4.83 -5.26
N ILE A 113 22.98 -5.14 -5.30
CA ILE A 113 23.57 -6.31 -4.67
C ILE A 113 24.55 -5.83 -3.62
N VAL A 114 24.40 -6.28 -2.38
CA VAL A 114 25.30 -6.00 -1.27
C VAL A 114 26.11 -7.25 -1.00
N VAL A 115 27.43 -7.15 -1.13
CA VAL A 115 28.35 -8.24 -0.85
C VAL A 115 29.05 -7.94 0.46
N HIS A 116 28.77 -8.71 1.51
CA HIS A 116 29.36 -8.53 2.82
C HIS A 116 30.80 -9.04 2.87
N ALA A 117 31.56 -8.56 3.84
CA ALA A 117 32.90 -9.07 4.06
C ALA A 117 32.86 -10.57 4.41
N PRO A 118 33.81 -11.36 3.90
CA PRO A 118 33.84 -12.81 4.18
C PRO A 118 34.13 -13.08 5.65
N ASP A 119 33.33 -13.95 6.25
CA ASP A 119 33.57 -14.50 7.59
C ASP A 119 34.48 -15.72 7.50
N LYS A 120 35.55 -15.72 8.32
CA LYS A 120 36.53 -16.79 8.43
C LYS A 120 36.55 -17.42 9.82
N SER A 121 35.63 -17.04 10.70
CA SER A 121 35.62 -17.44 12.13
C SER A 121 35.44 -18.96 12.33
N SER A 122 34.73 -19.63 11.39
CA SER A 122 34.42 -21.05 11.45
C SER A 122 35.46 -21.99 10.80
N GLY A 123 36.61 -21.44 10.35
CA GLY A 123 37.63 -22.21 9.58
C GLY A 123 37.28 -22.42 8.11
N HIS A 124 36.05 -22.10 7.71
CA HIS A 124 35.60 -22.07 6.31
C HIS A 124 35.20 -20.64 5.93
N ARG A 125 35.61 -20.22 4.73
CA ARG A 125 35.22 -18.90 4.21
C ARG A 125 33.75 -18.92 3.79
N THR A 126 32.92 -18.20 4.53
CA THR A 126 31.52 -17.93 4.16
C THR A 126 31.38 -16.46 3.78
N GLN A 127 30.53 -16.17 2.80
CA GLN A 127 30.26 -14.80 2.35
C GLN A 127 28.77 -14.65 2.13
N GLU A 128 28.20 -13.65 2.78
CA GLU A 128 26.80 -13.29 2.65
C GLU A 128 26.62 -12.32 1.48
N ILE A 129 25.61 -12.57 0.68
CA ILE A 129 25.21 -11.72 -0.44
C ILE A 129 23.72 -11.42 -0.29
N GLU A 130 23.41 -10.13 -0.19
CA GLU A 130 22.01 -9.65 -0.20
C GLU A 130 21.66 -9.12 -1.59
N ILE A 131 20.54 -9.58 -2.12
CA ILE A 131 20.01 -9.11 -3.41
C ILE A 131 18.74 -8.34 -3.15
N HIS A 132 18.74 -7.05 -3.46
CA HIS A 132 17.59 -6.18 -3.39
C HIS A 132 16.95 -6.11 -4.78
N TYR A 133 15.70 -6.55 -4.86
CA TYR A 133 14.93 -6.49 -6.09
C TYR A 133 14.20 -5.15 -6.21
N ARG A 134 13.95 -4.68 -7.43
CA ARG A 134 13.19 -3.44 -7.71
C ARG A 134 11.72 -3.53 -7.33
N PHE A 135 11.23 -4.73 -7.06
CA PHE A 135 9.83 -5.00 -6.72
C PHE A 135 9.76 -5.43 -5.25
N ASP A 136 9.05 -4.65 -4.43
CA ASP A 136 8.79 -4.98 -3.03
C ASP A 136 7.64 -6.01 -2.94
N ILE A 137 7.95 -7.25 -3.33
CA ILE A 137 7.02 -8.36 -3.30
C ILE A 137 7.48 -9.31 -2.21
N ALA A 138 6.67 -9.46 -1.17
CA ALA A 138 6.83 -10.52 -0.20
C ALA A 138 6.57 -11.87 -0.89
N ILE A 139 7.65 -12.51 -1.34
CA ILE A 139 7.59 -13.88 -1.84
C ILE A 139 7.27 -14.78 -0.66
N THR A 140 6.06 -15.31 -0.60
CA THR A 140 5.68 -16.27 0.44
C THR A 140 6.58 -17.51 0.34
N THR A 141 6.96 -18.06 1.50
CA THR A 141 7.85 -19.24 1.64
C THR A 141 7.48 -20.44 0.74
N ALA A 142 6.23 -20.56 0.32
CA ALA A 142 5.78 -21.57 -0.63
C ALA A 142 6.42 -21.46 -2.03
N VAL A 143 6.77 -20.24 -2.47
CA VAL A 143 7.47 -20.02 -3.75
C VAL A 143 8.97 -20.25 -3.57
N ALA A 144 9.52 -19.85 -2.43
CA ALA A 144 10.94 -20.08 -2.11
C ALA A 144 11.27 -21.57 -1.97
N ASP A 145 10.35 -22.39 -1.46
CA ASP A 145 10.54 -23.86 -1.37
C ASP A 145 10.49 -24.57 -2.74
N SER A 146 9.75 -24.02 -3.71
CA SER A 146 9.74 -24.54 -5.08
C SER A 146 11.01 -24.16 -5.87
N MET A 147 11.78 -23.18 -5.38
CA MET A 147 13.04 -22.70 -5.97
C MET A 147 14.28 -23.32 -5.31
N LYS A 148 14.14 -24.35 -4.45
CA LYS A 148 15.30 -25.07 -3.90
C LYS A 148 16.09 -25.69 -5.04
N TYR A 149 17.23 -25.09 -5.29
CA TYR A 149 18.22 -25.54 -6.28
C TYR A 149 18.65 -26.97 -5.95
N ASP A 150 18.40 -27.92 -6.85
CA ASP A 150 18.82 -29.32 -6.69
C ASP A 150 20.36 -29.40 -6.80
N LYS A 151 21.02 -29.50 -5.64
CA LYS A 151 22.51 -29.59 -5.52
C LYS A 151 23.11 -30.88 -6.16
N LYS A 152 22.38 -31.64 -6.96
CA LYS A 152 22.81 -32.92 -7.49
C LYS A 152 23.21 -32.96 -8.97
N ARG A 153 23.54 -31.82 -9.60
CA ARG A 153 24.31 -31.91 -10.84
C ARG A 153 25.81 -31.86 -10.53
N LYS A 154 26.39 -33.04 -10.28
CA LYS A 154 27.84 -33.24 -10.46
C LYS A 154 28.15 -32.98 -11.92
N VAL A 155 28.97 -31.96 -12.15
CA VAL A 155 29.64 -31.76 -13.44
C VAL A 155 30.68 -32.86 -13.56
N ALA A 156 30.52 -33.71 -14.55
CA ALA A 156 31.54 -34.64 -15.00
C ALA A 156 32.58 -33.91 -15.83
#